data_2a77a4f9394ebbfd5b066d9fe8246281
#
_entry.id   2a77a4f9394ebbfd5b066d9fe8246281
#
_cell.length_a   1.000
_cell.length_b   1.000
_cell.length_c   1.000
_cell.angle_alpha   90.00
_cell.angle_beta   90.00
_cell.angle_gamma   90.00
#
_symmetry.space_group_name_H-M   'P 1'
#
loop_
_entity.id
_entity.type
_entity.pdbx_description
1 polymer ?
#
loop_
_entity_poly.entity_id
_entity_poly.type
_entity_poly.pdbx_seq_one_letter_code
_entity_poly.pdbx_strand_id
1 'polypeptide(L)'
;MRKQNFVLAVLVLALAQFLALPGRALAADNPFQRGPDPTSASVNATRGPFATSQMTVSRLSVSGFGGGTIYFPTSTAEGTFGAVAVAPGFTATQSSVAWLGPRIASQGFVVFIIDTVTTFDQPDARGTELLAALDYLTTRSSVRARVDSTRLAVMGHSMGGGGTLEASADRPALQAAVALTPWDLTKNWSGNRVPSLIVGAENDTVAPVATHSIPFYNSLDAASEKTYVELAGATHFAPNSPNTTIARYAISWLKEFVDNDDRYEQFLCGAGAGTEATVDDYRTTCPLTN
;
A
#
# COMPACT_ATOMS: atom_id res chain seq x y z
N MET A 1 -54.27 -10.31 80.35
CA MET A 1 -54.53 -9.96 78.98
C MET A 1 -53.27 -9.36 78.38
N ARG A 2 -52.45 -10.19 77.68
CA ARG A 2 -51.21 -9.80 77.01
C ARG A 2 -51.45 -9.70 75.49
N LYS A 3 -51.29 -8.54 74.89
CA LYS A 3 -51.35 -8.37 73.44
C LYS A 3 -50.00 -8.72 72.87
N GLN A 4 -49.97 -9.73 71.94
CA GLN A 4 -48.84 -10.03 71.15
C GLN A 4 -48.86 -9.20 69.88
N ASN A 5 -47.80 -8.40 69.67
CA ASN A 5 -47.56 -7.69 68.42
C ASN A 5 -46.77 -8.62 67.49
N PHE A 6 -47.36 -8.98 66.33
CA PHE A 6 -46.67 -9.62 65.24
C PHE A 6 -45.99 -8.55 64.39
N VAL A 7 -44.67 -8.61 64.35
CA VAL A 7 -43.83 -7.81 63.42
C VAL A 7 -43.64 -8.64 62.16
N LEU A 8 -44.20 -8.14 61.02
CA LEU A 8 -44.07 -8.72 59.71
C LEU A 8 -42.75 -8.20 59.13
N ALA A 9 -41.73 -9.06 59.00
CA ALA A 9 -40.47 -8.74 58.31
C ALA A 9 -40.65 -8.97 56.81
N VAL A 10 -40.66 -7.87 56.05
CA VAL A 10 -40.66 -7.91 54.56
C VAL A 10 -39.22 -8.04 54.12
N LEU A 11 -38.87 -9.23 53.58
CA LEU A 11 -37.57 -9.49 52.95
C LEU A 11 -37.62 -8.95 51.49
N VAL A 12 -36.94 -7.84 51.22
CA VAL A 12 -36.74 -7.35 49.86
C VAL A 12 -35.56 -8.05 49.23
N LEU A 13 -35.85 -9.01 48.35
CA LEU A 13 -34.80 -9.63 47.50
C LEU A 13 -34.46 -8.63 46.36
N ALA A 14 -33.31 -7.97 46.45
CA ALA A 14 -32.75 -7.19 45.32
C ALA A 14 -32.11 -8.17 44.31
N LEU A 15 -32.78 -8.43 43.21
CA LEU A 15 -32.20 -9.11 42.05
C LEU A 15 -31.22 -8.15 41.34
N ALA A 16 -29.94 -8.33 41.56
CA ALA A 16 -28.91 -7.66 40.77
C ALA A 16 -28.87 -8.33 39.37
N GLN A 17 -29.48 -7.67 38.37
CA GLN A 17 -29.30 -8.04 36.97
C GLN A 17 -27.89 -7.61 36.54
N PHE A 18 -26.96 -8.54 36.46
CA PHE A 18 -25.72 -8.36 35.75
C PHE A 18 -26.07 -8.27 34.24
N LEU A 19 -26.13 -7.06 33.70
CA LEU A 19 -26.06 -6.83 32.27
C LEU A 19 -24.64 -7.27 31.83
N ALA A 20 -24.54 -8.48 31.31
CA ALA A 20 -23.37 -8.91 30.56
C ALA A 20 -23.25 -8.00 29.32
N LEU A 21 -22.35 -7.04 29.36
CA LEU A 21 -21.91 -6.32 28.15
C LEU A 21 -21.43 -7.39 27.16
N PRO A 22 -21.89 -7.35 25.91
CA PRO A 22 -21.36 -8.26 24.91
C PRO A 22 -19.85 -8.03 24.88
N GLY A 23 -19.08 -9.06 25.25
CA GLY A 23 -17.64 -9.05 25.14
C GLY A 23 -17.30 -8.71 23.70
N ARG A 24 -16.58 -7.61 23.48
CA ARG A 24 -15.94 -7.34 22.20
C ARG A 24 -15.09 -8.59 21.93
N ALA A 25 -15.44 -9.35 20.89
CA ALA A 25 -14.53 -10.36 20.37
C ALA A 25 -13.22 -9.63 20.10
N LEU A 26 -12.16 -10.00 20.80
CA LEU A 26 -10.83 -9.52 20.45
C LEU A 26 -10.63 -9.99 19.02
N ALA A 27 -10.43 -9.05 18.10
CA ALA A 27 -9.99 -9.38 16.76
C ALA A 27 -8.76 -10.27 16.91
N ALA A 28 -8.71 -11.38 16.17
CA ALA A 28 -7.52 -12.21 16.18
C ALA A 28 -6.33 -11.31 15.85
N ASP A 29 -5.28 -11.36 16.70
CA ASP A 29 -4.11 -10.51 16.50
C ASP A 29 -3.59 -10.72 15.07
N ASN A 30 -3.56 -9.65 14.26
CA ASN A 30 -3.03 -9.70 12.91
C ASN A 30 -1.52 -10.00 12.97
N PRO A 31 -1.06 -11.18 12.52
CA PRO A 31 0.35 -11.56 12.63
C PRO A 31 1.27 -10.71 11.75
N PHE A 32 0.71 -9.92 10.85
CA PHE A 32 1.45 -9.07 9.91
C PHE A 32 1.49 -7.61 10.32
N GLN A 33 0.72 -7.22 11.33
CA GLN A 33 0.73 -5.86 11.87
C GLN A 33 2.12 -5.48 12.39
N ARG A 34 2.65 -4.36 11.94
CA ARG A 34 3.99 -3.87 12.29
C ARG A 34 3.93 -2.41 12.74
N GLY A 35 4.74 -2.11 13.76
CA GLY A 35 4.87 -0.75 14.28
C GLY A 35 3.70 -0.30 15.16
N PRO A 36 3.81 0.92 15.72
CA PRO A 36 2.80 1.51 16.59
C PRO A 36 1.52 1.87 15.81
N ASP A 37 0.45 2.18 16.56
CA ASP A 37 -0.79 2.68 15.97
C ASP A 37 -0.52 3.93 15.11
N PRO A 38 -1.03 3.94 13.86
CA PRO A 38 -0.78 5.05 12.96
C PRO A 38 -1.59 6.29 13.33
N THR A 39 -0.99 7.44 13.08
CA THR A 39 -1.64 8.74 13.17
C THR A 39 -1.44 9.49 11.85
N SER A 40 -2.25 10.53 11.57
CA SER A 40 -2.00 11.38 10.40
C SER A 40 -0.59 11.98 10.41
N ALA A 41 -0.05 12.30 11.57
CA ALA A 41 1.32 12.80 11.71
C ALA A 41 2.36 11.72 11.34
N SER A 42 2.20 10.48 11.82
CA SER A 42 3.16 9.40 11.53
C SER A 42 3.13 8.95 10.07
N VAL A 43 1.96 8.90 9.44
CA VAL A 43 1.83 8.56 8.02
C VAL A 43 2.39 9.67 7.12
N ASN A 44 2.23 10.94 7.52
CA ASN A 44 2.75 12.09 6.80
C ASN A 44 4.24 12.36 7.08
N ALA A 45 4.82 11.79 8.13
CA ALA A 45 6.23 11.99 8.48
C ALA A 45 7.17 11.46 7.39
N THR A 46 8.31 12.13 7.15
CA THR A 46 9.28 11.71 6.12
C THR A 46 9.92 10.34 6.40
N ARG A 47 9.83 9.86 7.64
CA ARG A 47 10.29 8.54 8.08
C ARG A 47 9.26 7.92 9.02
N GLY A 48 9.06 6.62 8.88
CA GLY A 48 8.30 5.80 9.81
C GLY A 48 9.13 5.34 11.02
N PRO A 49 8.58 4.44 11.85
CA PRO A 49 9.18 4.02 13.11
C PRO A 49 10.40 3.10 12.95
N PHE A 50 10.61 2.50 11.77
CA PHE A 50 11.70 1.54 11.58
C PHE A 50 12.98 2.21 11.11
N ALA A 51 14.09 1.89 11.77
CA ALA A 51 15.42 2.18 11.25
C ALA A 51 15.68 1.35 9.99
N THR A 52 16.23 1.97 8.95
CA THR A 52 16.42 1.32 7.64
C THR A 52 17.88 1.29 7.21
N SER A 53 18.20 0.31 6.38
CA SER A 53 19.45 0.21 5.63
C SER A 53 19.12 0.02 4.14
N GLN A 54 20.16 0.08 3.31
CA GLN A 54 20.04 -0.17 1.88
C GLN A 54 21.20 -0.96 1.34
N MET A 55 20.99 -1.62 0.20
CA MET A 55 22.05 -2.28 -0.56
C MET A 55 21.80 -2.15 -2.05
N THR A 56 22.89 -1.98 -2.80
CA THR A 56 22.84 -1.96 -4.27
C THR A 56 22.89 -3.38 -4.83
N VAL A 57 22.08 -3.66 -5.83
CA VAL A 57 22.08 -4.90 -6.61
C VAL A 57 22.59 -4.57 -8.00
N SER A 58 23.77 -5.14 -8.33
CA SER A 58 24.40 -4.92 -9.63
C SER A 58 23.59 -5.55 -10.76
N ARG A 59 23.46 -4.87 -11.89
CA ARG A 59 22.94 -5.44 -13.13
C ARG A 59 23.62 -6.76 -13.53
N LEU A 60 24.90 -6.90 -13.26
CA LEU A 60 25.65 -8.13 -13.59
C LEU A 60 25.30 -9.34 -12.71
N SER A 61 24.61 -9.13 -11.58
CA SER A 61 24.20 -10.19 -10.66
C SER A 61 22.75 -10.65 -10.83
N VAL A 62 22.02 -10.08 -11.79
CA VAL A 62 20.59 -10.34 -12.01
C VAL A 62 20.30 -10.63 -13.48
N SER A 63 19.13 -11.18 -13.75
CA SER A 63 18.59 -11.38 -15.09
C SER A 63 17.10 -11.00 -15.08
N GLY A 64 16.61 -10.47 -16.18
CA GLY A 64 15.20 -10.08 -16.35
C GLY A 64 14.88 -8.66 -15.82
N PHE A 65 15.86 -7.92 -15.29
CA PHE A 65 15.78 -6.49 -14.93
C PHE A 65 17.19 -5.89 -14.79
N GLY A 66 17.29 -4.58 -14.61
CA GLY A 66 18.55 -3.85 -14.67
C GLY A 66 19.33 -3.73 -13.34
N GLY A 67 18.95 -4.45 -12.28
CA GLY A 67 19.48 -4.25 -10.94
C GLY A 67 18.71 -3.19 -10.17
N GLY A 68 19.35 -2.48 -9.21
CA GLY A 68 18.68 -1.44 -8.44
C GLY A 68 19.15 -1.32 -7.01
N THR A 69 18.30 -0.77 -6.13
CA THR A 69 18.59 -0.59 -4.71
C THR A 69 17.47 -1.18 -3.85
N ILE A 70 17.84 -2.06 -2.91
CA ILE A 70 16.93 -2.61 -1.91
C ILE A 70 17.05 -1.79 -0.63
N TYR A 71 15.92 -1.29 -0.11
CA TYR A 71 15.78 -0.62 1.18
C TYR A 71 15.01 -1.53 2.12
N PHE A 72 15.45 -1.67 3.38
CA PHE A 72 14.86 -2.63 4.31
C PHE A 72 15.00 -2.20 5.77
N PRO A 73 14.06 -2.59 6.65
CA PRO A 73 14.21 -2.43 8.10
C PRO A 73 15.41 -3.20 8.62
N THR A 74 16.19 -2.57 9.51
CA THR A 74 17.42 -3.20 10.06
C THR A 74 17.10 -4.28 11.08
N SER A 75 16.01 -4.13 11.84
CA SER A 75 15.56 -5.11 12.84
C SER A 75 14.49 -6.02 12.24
N THR A 76 14.50 -7.29 12.63
CA THR A 76 13.43 -8.27 12.37
C THR A 76 12.77 -8.72 13.68
N ALA A 77 12.89 -7.95 14.74
CA ALA A 77 12.31 -8.30 16.04
C ALA A 77 10.78 -8.45 16.00
N GLU A 78 10.12 -7.73 15.06
CA GLU A 78 8.68 -7.84 14.80
C GLU A 78 8.34 -8.90 13.72
N GLY A 79 9.31 -9.68 13.24
CA GLY A 79 9.13 -10.71 12.21
C GLY A 79 9.59 -10.29 10.82
N THR A 80 9.11 -11.01 9.81
CA THR A 80 9.36 -10.70 8.40
C THR A 80 8.43 -9.58 7.90
N PHE A 81 8.78 -8.98 6.78
CA PHE A 81 8.09 -7.83 6.20
C PHE A 81 7.52 -8.17 4.82
N GLY A 82 6.42 -7.54 4.46
CA GLY A 82 5.97 -7.51 3.08
C GLY A 82 6.99 -6.81 2.18
N ALA A 83 6.94 -7.07 0.87
CA ALA A 83 7.89 -6.51 -0.07
C ALA A 83 7.22 -5.82 -1.26
N VAL A 84 7.86 -4.75 -1.75
CA VAL A 84 7.39 -3.93 -2.87
C VAL A 84 8.51 -3.75 -3.89
N ALA A 85 8.28 -4.13 -5.15
CA ALA A 85 9.14 -3.75 -6.26
C ALA A 85 8.62 -2.45 -6.91
N VAL A 86 9.53 -1.53 -7.24
CA VAL A 86 9.18 -0.19 -7.75
C VAL A 86 9.94 0.08 -9.06
N ALA A 87 9.22 0.39 -10.15
CA ALA A 87 9.78 0.71 -11.46
C ALA A 87 9.72 2.20 -11.79
N PRO A 88 10.79 2.77 -12.40
CA PRO A 88 10.79 4.15 -12.92
C PRO A 88 9.97 4.29 -14.20
N GLY A 89 9.83 5.52 -14.69
CA GLY A 89 9.21 5.86 -15.98
C GLY A 89 10.15 5.69 -17.18
N PHE A 90 9.63 6.05 -18.37
CA PHE A 90 10.37 6.04 -19.62
C PHE A 90 11.58 6.95 -19.57
N THR A 91 12.71 6.50 -20.11
CA THR A 91 14.03 7.16 -20.08
C THR A 91 14.63 7.41 -18.69
N ALA A 92 13.92 7.01 -17.63
CA ALA A 92 14.37 7.21 -16.26
C ALA A 92 15.06 5.97 -15.67
N THR A 93 15.86 6.18 -14.64
CA THR A 93 16.47 5.15 -13.80
C THR A 93 15.82 5.15 -12.42
N GLN A 94 16.18 4.19 -11.58
CA GLN A 94 15.74 4.09 -10.19
C GLN A 94 15.85 5.41 -9.41
N SER A 95 16.81 6.26 -9.76
CA SER A 95 17.06 7.54 -9.08
C SER A 95 15.87 8.49 -9.12
N SER A 96 15.04 8.40 -10.17
CA SER A 96 13.87 9.27 -10.35
C SER A 96 12.77 9.07 -9.30
N VAL A 97 12.73 7.90 -8.68
CA VAL A 97 11.74 7.53 -7.65
C VAL A 97 12.41 7.04 -6.35
N ALA A 98 13.72 7.28 -6.19
CA ALA A 98 14.53 6.76 -5.09
C ALA A 98 14.04 7.18 -3.70
N TRP A 99 13.34 8.32 -3.58
CA TRP A 99 12.80 8.81 -2.32
C TRP A 99 11.74 7.88 -1.70
N LEU A 100 11.02 7.09 -2.54
CA LEU A 100 10.04 6.10 -2.09
C LEU A 100 10.70 4.98 -1.27
N GLY A 101 11.92 4.57 -1.63
CA GLY A 101 12.62 3.47 -0.99
C GLY A 101 12.72 3.60 0.53
N PRO A 102 13.48 4.57 1.05
CA PRO A 102 13.63 4.77 2.48
C PRO A 102 12.34 5.22 3.15
N ARG A 103 11.43 5.88 2.42
CA ARG A 103 10.14 6.33 2.95
C ARG A 103 9.26 5.14 3.29
N ILE A 104 9.03 4.23 2.33
CA ILE A 104 8.17 3.05 2.50
C ILE A 104 8.87 2.01 3.38
N ALA A 105 10.18 1.81 3.24
CA ALA A 105 10.91 0.85 4.08
C ALA A 105 10.85 1.22 5.56
N SER A 106 10.88 2.50 5.91
CA SER A 106 10.76 2.94 7.30
C SER A 106 9.36 2.72 7.90
N GLN A 107 8.38 2.34 7.10
CA GLN A 107 7.06 1.92 7.54
C GLN A 107 6.93 0.39 7.71
N GLY A 108 8.02 -0.36 7.52
CA GLY A 108 8.03 -1.81 7.75
C GLY A 108 7.84 -2.63 6.46
N PHE A 109 8.47 -2.23 5.37
CA PHE A 109 8.50 -2.99 4.11
C PHE A 109 9.93 -3.21 3.63
N VAL A 110 10.15 -4.26 2.84
CA VAL A 110 11.34 -4.38 2.01
C VAL A 110 11.01 -3.81 0.63
N VAL A 111 11.72 -2.75 0.22
CA VAL A 111 11.42 -2.00 -1.01
C VAL A 111 12.58 -2.17 -1.99
N PHE A 112 12.29 -2.68 -3.17
CA PHE A 112 13.29 -2.81 -4.22
C PHE A 112 12.97 -1.84 -5.37
N ILE A 113 13.71 -0.75 -5.45
CA ILE A 113 13.61 0.17 -6.58
C ILE A 113 14.55 -0.31 -7.66
N ILE A 114 13.99 -0.66 -8.82
CA ILE A 114 14.74 -1.30 -9.90
C ILE A 114 15.17 -0.31 -10.98
N ASP A 115 16.26 -0.63 -11.65
CA ASP A 115 16.51 -0.19 -13.01
C ASP A 115 15.93 -1.21 -13.98
N THR A 116 15.41 -0.75 -15.12
CA THR A 116 14.94 -1.60 -16.21
C THR A 116 16.09 -2.11 -17.07
N VAL A 117 15.87 -3.13 -17.87
CA VAL A 117 16.88 -3.70 -18.79
C VAL A 117 17.35 -2.60 -19.75
N THR A 118 16.42 -1.85 -20.29
CA THR A 118 16.70 -0.58 -20.97
C THR A 118 15.78 0.52 -20.45
N THR A 119 16.21 1.77 -20.50
CA THR A 119 15.36 2.89 -20.10
C THR A 119 14.19 3.13 -21.08
N PHE A 120 14.18 2.43 -22.23
CA PHE A 120 13.15 2.54 -23.28
C PHE A 120 12.10 1.42 -23.20
N ASP A 121 12.20 0.52 -22.23
CA ASP A 121 11.27 -0.59 -22.07
C ASP A 121 9.83 -0.07 -21.89
N GLN A 122 8.90 -0.77 -22.56
CA GLN A 122 7.48 -0.45 -22.54
C GLN A 122 6.81 -1.01 -21.27
N PRO A 123 5.56 -0.66 -20.96
CA PRO A 123 4.90 -1.10 -19.73
C PRO A 123 4.87 -2.62 -19.52
N ASP A 124 4.58 -3.41 -20.53
CA ASP A 124 4.57 -4.88 -20.46
C ASP A 124 5.93 -5.47 -20.03
N ALA A 125 7.03 -4.95 -20.62
CA ALA A 125 8.37 -5.33 -20.22
C ALA A 125 8.67 -4.92 -18.77
N ARG A 126 8.27 -3.70 -18.35
CA ARG A 126 8.44 -3.23 -16.96
C ARG A 126 7.63 -4.06 -15.97
N GLY A 127 6.45 -4.53 -16.36
CA GLY A 127 5.67 -5.47 -15.57
C GLY A 127 6.43 -6.78 -15.33
N THR A 128 6.96 -7.38 -16.40
CA THR A 128 7.81 -8.57 -16.32
C THR A 128 9.04 -8.35 -15.43
N GLU A 129 9.68 -7.19 -15.53
CA GLU A 129 10.86 -6.83 -14.74
C GLU A 129 10.55 -6.64 -13.25
N LEU A 130 9.40 -6.05 -12.91
CA LEU A 130 8.92 -5.95 -11.54
C LEU A 130 8.71 -7.34 -10.92
N LEU A 131 8.12 -8.28 -11.66
CA LEU A 131 7.92 -9.65 -11.21
C LEU A 131 9.25 -10.39 -11.05
N ALA A 132 10.20 -10.22 -11.97
CA ALA A 132 11.54 -10.79 -11.87
C ALA A 132 12.31 -10.25 -10.66
N ALA A 133 12.13 -8.96 -10.32
CA ALA A 133 12.73 -8.35 -9.14
C ALA A 133 12.15 -8.90 -7.84
N LEU A 134 10.84 -9.14 -7.75
CA LEU A 134 10.22 -9.80 -6.60
C LEU A 134 10.72 -11.24 -6.45
N ASP A 135 10.86 -11.99 -7.54
CA ASP A 135 11.40 -13.34 -7.53
C ASP A 135 12.87 -13.36 -7.06
N TYR A 136 13.69 -12.42 -7.53
CA TYR A 136 15.04 -12.24 -7.01
C TYR A 136 15.03 -11.91 -5.53
N LEU A 137 14.19 -10.99 -5.10
CA LEU A 137 14.13 -10.52 -3.72
C LEU A 137 13.82 -11.65 -2.75
N THR A 138 12.90 -12.55 -3.10
CA THR A 138 12.44 -13.67 -2.27
C THR A 138 13.34 -14.89 -2.32
N THR A 139 14.07 -15.11 -3.43
CA THR A 139 14.82 -16.38 -3.63
C THR A 139 16.34 -16.22 -3.55
N ARG A 140 16.90 -15.12 -4.05
CA ARG A 140 18.36 -14.95 -4.24
C ARG A 140 18.97 -13.80 -3.45
N SER A 141 18.18 -12.79 -3.07
CA SER A 141 18.67 -11.64 -2.34
C SER A 141 19.29 -12.02 -0.99
N SER A 142 20.34 -11.31 -0.58
CA SER A 142 20.93 -11.48 0.76
C SER A 142 19.99 -11.04 1.90
N VAL A 143 18.94 -10.28 1.58
CA VAL A 143 17.90 -9.87 2.54
C VAL A 143 16.64 -10.74 2.48
N ARG A 144 16.61 -11.83 1.70
CA ARG A 144 15.44 -12.70 1.53
C ARG A 144 14.85 -13.22 2.84
N ALA A 145 15.70 -13.44 3.85
CA ALA A 145 15.23 -13.89 5.18
C ALA A 145 14.41 -12.82 5.94
N ARG A 146 14.36 -11.58 5.45
CA ARG A 146 13.53 -10.50 5.99
C ARG A 146 12.19 -10.39 5.28
N VAL A 147 12.03 -11.07 4.14
CA VAL A 147 10.85 -10.96 3.26
C VAL A 147 9.90 -12.10 3.54
N ASP A 148 8.63 -11.77 3.66
CA ASP A 148 7.55 -12.73 3.56
C ASP A 148 7.15 -12.87 2.09
N SER A 149 7.44 -14.03 1.50
CA SER A 149 7.18 -14.28 0.08
C SER A 149 5.70 -14.38 -0.29
N THR A 150 4.81 -14.42 0.67
CA THR A 150 3.35 -14.43 0.47
C THR A 150 2.74 -13.02 0.44
N ARG A 151 3.51 -11.99 0.81
CA ARG A 151 3.05 -10.61 0.95
C ARG A 151 3.84 -9.67 0.04
N LEU A 152 3.51 -9.70 -1.25
CA LEU A 152 4.25 -9.01 -2.30
C LEU A 152 3.36 -7.97 -2.99
N ALA A 153 3.95 -6.83 -3.34
CA ALA A 153 3.30 -5.75 -4.06
C ALA A 153 4.19 -5.17 -5.16
N VAL A 154 3.59 -4.43 -6.06
CA VAL A 154 4.28 -3.70 -7.13
C VAL A 154 3.86 -2.23 -7.14
N MET A 155 4.79 -1.36 -7.54
CA MET A 155 4.58 0.07 -7.66
C MET A 155 5.39 0.61 -8.84
N GLY A 156 4.94 1.71 -9.44
CA GLY A 156 5.74 2.37 -10.46
C GLY A 156 5.20 3.70 -10.91
N HIS A 157 6.06 4.48 -11.58
CA HIS A 157 5.74 5.79 -12.13
C HIS A 157 5.64 5.74 -13.67
N SER A 158 4.68 6.43 -14.26
CA SER A 158 4.53 6.59 -15.70
C SER A 158 4.41 5.22 -16.42
N MET A 159 5.30 4.87 -17.35
CA MET A 159 5.38 3.53 -17.93
C MET A 159 5.66 2.44 -16.86
N GLY A 160 6.35 2.76 -15.76
CA GLY A 160 6.44 1.86 -14.61
C GLY A 160 5.11 1.70 -13.88
N GLY A 161 4.24 2.72 -13.89
CA GLY A 161 2.87 2.65 -13.40
C GLY A 161 1.98 1.79 -14.30
N GLY A 162 2.12 1.87 -15.62
CA GLY A 162 1.55 0.91 -16.56
C GLY A 162 2.04 -0.51 -16.29
N GLY A 163 3.37 -0.67 -16.16
CA GLY A 163 3.98 -1.96 -15.80
C GLY A 163 3.50 -2.53 -14.45
N THR A 164 3.09 -1.67 -13.52
CA THR A 164 2.44 -2.09 -12.27
C THR A 164 1.10 -2.77 -12.55
N LEU A 165 0.30 -2.24 -13.47
CA LEU A 165 -0.98 -2.83 -13.86
C LEU A 165 -0.78 -4.13 -14.67
N GLU A 166 0.21 -4.16 -15.58
CA GLU A 166 0.59 -5.38 -16.32
C GLU A 166 1.05 -6.49 -15.34
N ALA A 167 1.97 -6.17 -14.41
CA ALA A 167 2.46 -7.12 -13.41
C ALA A 167 1.32 -7.68 -12.54
N SER A 168 0.35 -6.85 -12.15
CA SER A 168 -0.77 -7.27 -11.32
C SER A 168 -1.79 -8.12 -12.08
N ALA A 169 -1.94 -7.91 -13.39
CA ALA A 169 -2.74 -8.78 -14.24
C ALA A 169 -2.06 -10.16 -14.44
N ASP A 170 -0.73 -10.18 -14.60
CA ASP A 170 0.06 -11.39 -14.80
C ASP A 170 0.24 -12.22 -13.53
N ARG A 171 0.24 -11.58 -12.35
CA ARG A 171 0.40 -12.26 -11.05
C ARG A 171 -0.72 -11.88 -10.08
N PRO A 172 -1.91 -12.52 -10.19
CA PRO A 172 -3.07 -12.25 -9.31
C PRO A 172 -2.84 -12.54 -7.82
N ALA A 173 -1.72 -13.20 -7.47
CA ALA A 173 -1.32 -13.46 -6.08
C ALA A 173 -0.64 -12.26 -5.41
N LEU A 174 -0.40 -11.17 -6.12
CA LEU A 174 0.07 -9.91 -5.52
C LEU A 174 -0.99 -9.34 -4.58
N GLN A 175 -0.54 -8.79 -3.46
CA GLN A 175 -1.44 -8.25 -2.44
C GLN A 175 -1.86 -6.80 -2.72
N ALA A 176 -1.02 -6.05 -3.43
CA ALA A 176 -1.32 -4.66 -3.78
C ALA A 176 -0.57 -4.19 -5.03
N ALA A 177 -1.17 -3.24 -5.74
CA ALA A 177 -0.58 -2.49 -6.84
C ALA A 177 -0.74 -0.98 -6.59
N VAL A 178 0.32 -0.19 -6.85
CA VAL A 178 0.30 1.28 -6.72
C VAL A 178 0.83 1.92 -7.99
N ALA A 179 -0.06 2.43 -8.83
CA ALA A 179 0.28 3.05 -10.11
C ALA A 179 0.29 4.58 -9.99
N LEU A 180 1.48 5.17 -10.14
CA LEU A 180 1.71 6.61 -9.98
C LEU A 180 1.75 7.29 -11.36
N THR A 181 0.84 8.22 -11.62
CA THR A 181 0.64 8.89 -12.93
C THR A 181 0.86 7.90 -14.10
N PRO A 182 0.10 6.78 -14.11
CA PRO A 182 0.42 5.65 -14.98
C PRO A 182 0.22 5.98 -16.46
N TRP A 183 1.12 5.48 -17.29
CA TRP A 183 1.03 5.54 -18.74
C TRP A 183 1.02 4.13 -19.33
N ASP A 184 0.00 3.81 -20.14
CA ASP A 184 -0.11 2.57 -20.89
C ASP A 184 -0.99 2.76 -22.13
N LEU A 185 -0.78 1.94 -23.16
CA LEU A 185 -1.69 1.82 -24.31
C LEU A 185 -2.89 0.94 -24.00
N THR A 186 -2.70 -0.08 -23.15
CA THR A 186 -3.78 -0.91 -22.60
C THR A 186 -4.70 -0.05 -21.74
N LYS A 187 -6.00 -0.05 -22.07
CA LYS A 187 -7.00 0.77 -21.36
C LYS A 187 -8.05 -0.06 -20.61
N ASN A 188 -8.00 -1.38 -20.73
CA ASN A 188 -8.97 -2.27 -20.11
C ASN A 188 -8.25 -3.25 -19.17
N TRP A 189 -8.52 -3.12 -17.88
CA TRP A 189 -7.97 -3.91 -16.79
C TRP A 189 -9.04 -4.74 -16.08
N SER A 190 -10.16 -5.07 -16.76
CA SER A 190 -11.31 -5.75 -16.16
C SER A 190 -11.00 -7.16 -15.62
N GLY A 191 -9.89 -7.76 -16.01
CA GLY A 191 -9.39 -9.04 -15.45
C GLY A 191 -8.47 -8.88 -14.25
N ASN A 192 -8.06 -7.65 -13.91
CA ASN A 192 -7.13 -7.40 -12.81
C ASN A 192 -7.90 -7.29 -11.49
N ARG A 193 -7.64 -8.23 -10.59
CA ARG A 193 -8.28 -8.34 -9.26
C ARG A 193 -7.38 -7.97 -8.10
N VAL A 194 -6.13 -7.62 -8.36
CA VAL A 194 -5.22 -7.16 -7.30
C VAL A 194 -5.70 -5.80 -6.80
N PRO A 195 -5.82 -5.60 -5.47
CA PRO A 195 -6.14 -4.30 -4.89
C PRO A 195 -5.25 -3.20 -5.44
N SER A 196 -5.84 -2.17 -6.07
CA SER A 196 -5.09 -1.22 -6.88
C SER A 196 -5.34 0.24 -6.50
N LEU A 197 -4.28 0.96 -6.13
CA LEU A 197 -4.27 2.40 -5.96
C LEU A 197 -3.74 3.06 -7.25
N ILE A 198 -4.54 3.94 -7.84
CA ILE A 198 -4.12 4.76 -8.99
C ILE A 198 -4.03 6.22 -8.55
N VAL A 199 -2.86 6.81 -8.72
CA VAL A 199 -2.62 8.23 -8.45
C VAL A 199 -2.48 8.97 -9.77
N GLY A 200 -3.42 9.87 -10.07
CA GLY A 200 -3.38 10.80 -11.19
C GLY A 200 -2.81 12.17 -10.79
N ALA A 201 -2.64 13.05 -11.74
CA ALA A 201 -2.22 14.44 -11.53
C ALA A 201 -3.02 15.38 -12.45
N GLU A 202 -3.66 16.40 -11.87
CA GLU A 202 -4.61 17.29 -12.55
C GLU A 202 -4.04 17.92 -13.83
N ASN A 203 -2.78 18.36 -13.78
CA ASN A 203 -2.11 19.02 -14.90
C ASN A 203 -1.14 18.07 -15.64
N ASP A 204 -1.44 16.77 -15.68
CA ASP A 204 -0.65 15.80 -16.42
C ASP A 204 -0.86 15.94 -17.93
N THR A 205 0.16 16.41 -18.64
CA THR A 205 0.16 16.56 -20.11
C THR A 205 0.82 15.38 -20.83
N VAL A 206 1.43 14.43 -20.10
CA VAL A 206 2.09 13.22 -20.65
C VAL A 206 1.13 12.03 -20.62
N ALA A 207 0.48 11.81 -19.49
CA ALA A 207 -0.55 10.80 -19.28
C ALA A 207 -1.83 11.47 -18.73
N PRO A 208 -2.54 12.29 -19.55
CA PRO A 208 -3.70 13.04 -19.07
C PRO A 208 -4.70 12.12 -18.37
N VAL A 209 -5.19 12.54 -17.19
CA VAL A 209 -6.05 11.72 -16.34
C VAL A 209 -7.28 11.19 -17.07
N ALA A 210 -7.86 12.00 -17.97
CA ALA A 210 -9.03 11.64 -18.77
C ALA A 210 -8.77 10.47 -19.76
N THR A 211 -7.52 10.23 -20.16
CA THR A 211 -7.15 9.17 -21.11
C THR A 211 -6.31 8.05 -20.51
N HIS A 212 -5.88 8.18 -19.26
CA HIS A 212 -5.04 7.21 -18.55
C HIS A 212 -5.61 6.85 -17.18
N SER A 213 -5.32 7.59 -16.14
CA SER A 213 -5.63 7.23 -14.76
C SER A 213 -7.12 6.94 -14.51
N ILE A 214 -8.02 7.77 -15.02
CA ILE A 214 -9.48 7.59 -14.87
C ILE A 214 -9.98 6.35 -15.64
N PRO A 215 -9.66 6.16 -16.95
CA PRO A 215 -9.98 4.93 -17.65
C PRO A 215 -9.42 3.68 -17.00
N PHE A 216 -8.18 3.73 -16.48
CA PHE A 216 -7.59 2.58 -15.78
C PHE A 216 -8.39 2.23 -14.53
N TYR A 217 -8.66 3.19 -13.66
CA TYR A 217 -9.48 2.99 -12.46
C TYR A 217 -10.87 2.44 -12.79
N ASN A 218 -11.54 3.02 -13.78
CA ASN A 218 -12.89 2.62 -14.17
C ASN A 218 -12.94 1.20 -14.73
N SER A 219 -11.87 0.75 -15.41
CA SER A 219 -11.80 -0.56 -16.07
C SER A 219 -11.34 -1.70 -15.16
N LEU A 220 -10.73 -1.43 -13.99
CA LEU A 220 -10.40 -2.47 -13.01
C LEU A 220 -11.64 -3.28 -12.65
N ASP A 221 -11.47 -4.57 -12.35
CA ASP A 221 -12.56 -5.47 -11.97
C ASP A 221 -13.44 -4.83 -10.89
N ALA A 222 -14.76 -4.94 -11.06
CA ALA A 222 -15.72 -4.35 -10.13
C ALA A 222 -15.72 -5.01 -8.74
N ALA A 223 -15.20 -6.25 -8.66
CA ALA A 223 -15.05 -6.99 -7.40
C ALA A 223 -13.70 -6.75 -6.71
N SER A 224 -12.80 -5.94 -7.33
CA SER A 224 -11.49 -5.64 -6.76
C SER A 224 -11.54 -4.35 -5.96
N GLU A 225 -10.82 -4.31 -4.85
CA GLU A 225 -10.63 -3.08 -4.08
C GLU A 225 -9.78 -2.10 -4.88
N LYS A 226 -10.26 -0.86 -5.00
CA LYS A 226 -9.57 0.15 -5.78
C LYS A 226 -9.80 1.56 -5.25
N THR A 227 -8.75 2.37 -5.34
CA THR A 227 -8.79 3.79 -5.01
C THR A 227 -8.13 4.61 -6.10
N TYR A 228 -8.75 5.73 -6.46
CA TYR A 228 -8.19 6.77 -7.31
C TYR A 228 -7.96 8.03 -6.50
N VAL A 229 -6.79 8.63 -6.66
CA VAL A 229 -6.41 9.91 -6.05
C VAL A 229 -5.87 10.80 -7.14
N GLU A 230 -6.51 11.94 -7.40
CA GLU A 230 -5.99 12.97 -8.30
C GLU A 230 -5.31 14.06 -7.51
N LEU A 231 -4.04 14.32 -7.80
CA LEU A 231 -3.26 15.35 -7.11
C LEU A 231 -3.57 16.73 -7.68
N ALA A 232 -4.11 17.63 -6.85
CA ALA A 232 -4.45 19.01 -7.23
C ALA A 232 -3.21 19.79 -7.68
N GLY A 233 -3.29 20.47 -8.82
CA GLY A 233 -2.25 21.30 -9.39
C GLY A 233 -0.97 20.57 -9.81
N ALA A 234 -0.93 19.24 -9.69
CA ALA A 234 0.27 18.44 -9.93
C ALA A 234 0.45 18.12 -11.42
N THR A 235 1.71 17.87 -11.81
CA THR A 235 2.08 17.42 -13.16
C THR A 235 2.47 15.94 -13.15
N HIS A 236 2.69 15.36 -14.34
CA HIS A 236 3.17 14.00 -14.54
C HIS A 236 4.37 13.62 -13.64
N PHE A 237 5.22 14.59 -13.33
CA PHE A 237 6.47 14.38 -12.61
C PHE A 237 6.35 14.53 -11.08
N ALA A 238 5.14 14.68 -10.54
CA ALA A 238 4.92 14.70 -9.09
C ALA A 238 5.57 13.52 -8.35
N PRO A 239 5.56 12.27 -8.88
CA PRO A 239 6.23 11.14 -8.24
C PRO A 239 7.76 11.19 -8.25
N ASN A 240 8.38 12.09 -9.00
CA ASN A 240 9.85 12.19 -9.07
C ASN A 240 10.47 13.02 -7.93
N SER A 241 9.66 13.57 -7.06
CA SER A 241 10.09 14.32 -5.89
C SER A 241 9.33 13.88 -4.64
N PRO A 242 9.90 14.02 -3.43
CA PRO A 242 9.18 13.72 -2.20
C PRO A 242 7.83 14.42 -2.15
N ASN A 243 6.76 13.64 -2.06
CA ASN A 243 5.38 14.11 -2.03
C ASN A 243 4.64 13.42 -0.88
N THR A 244 4.12 14.20 0.06
CA THR A 244 3.48 13.68 1.27
C THR A 244 2.15 13.00 0.95
N THR A 245 1.37 13.53 0.01
CA THR A 245 0.08 12.96 -0.39
C THR A 245 0.28 11.59 -1.07
N ILE A 246 1.21 11.48 -2.03
CA ILE A 246 1.58 10.20 -2.64
C ILE A 246 2.02 9.20 -1.56
N ALA A 247 2.92 9.61 -0.66
CA ALA A 247 3.43 8.73 0.39
C ALA A 247 2.32 8.27 1.34
N ARG A 248 1.44 9.17 1.78
CA ARG A 248 0.32 8.85 2.66
C ARG A 248 -0.57 7.76 2.07
N TYR A 249 -1.06 7.97 0.85
CA TYR A 249 -1.96 7.02 0.22
C TYR A 249 -1.26 5.70 -0.14
N ALA A 250 -0.04 5.75 -0.67
CA ALA A 250 0.72 4.55 -0.99
C ALA A 250 1.06 3.71 0.25
N ILE A 251 1.52 4.34 1.35
CA ILE A 251 1.80 3.65 2.61
C ILE A 251 0.52 3.04 3.18
N SER A 252 -0.57 3.80 3.24
CA SER A 252 -1.84 3.31 3.78
C SER A 252 -2.37 2.13 2.96
N TRP A 253 -2.29 2.20 1.62
CA TRP A 253 -2.67 1.11 0.72
C TRP A 253 -1.84 -0.16 0.92
N LEU A 254 -0.51 0.00 1.01
CA LEU A 254 0.38 -1.13 1.26
C LEU A 254 0.16 -1.75 2.65
N LYS A 255 -0.09 -0.94 3.67
CA LYS A 255 -0.41 -1.43 5.02
C LYS A 255 -1.72 -2.20 5.04
N GLU A 256 -2.75 -1.67 4.41
CA GLU A 256 -4.07 -2.29 4.32
C GLU A 256 -3.98 -3.67 3.66
N PHE A 257 -3.43 -3.77 2.47
CA PHE A 257 -3.51 -4.99 1.66
C PHE A 257 -2.28 -5.92 1.76
N VAL A 258 -1.09 -5.42 2.06
CA VAL A 258 0.10 -6.27 2.21
C VAL A 258 0.28 -6.74 3.65
N ASP A 259 -0.03 -5.88 4.63
CA ASP A 259 0.08 -6.21 6.05
C ASP A 259 -1.29 -6.58 6.68
N ASN A 260 -2.41 -6.56 5.92
CA ASN A 260 -3.78 -6.71 6.44
C ASN A 260 -4.03 -5.80 7.66
N ASP A 261 -3.48 -4.59 7.64
CA ASP A 261 -3.47 -3.68 8.79
C ASP A 261 -4.60 -2.64 8.67
N ASP A 262 -5.80 -3.03 9.12
CA ASP A 262 -7.03 -2.23 9.09
C ASP A 262 -6.94 -0.91 9.87
N ARG A 263 -5.90 -0.72 10.69
CA ARG A 263 -5.64 0.56 11.35
C ARG A 263 -5.37 1.69 10.35
N TYR A 264 -4.99 1.34 9.11
CA TYR A 264 -4.72 2.29 8.04
C TYR A 264 -5.94 2.62 7.18
N GLU A 265 -7.05 1.86 7.27
CA GLU A 265 -8.30 2.15 6.55
C GLU A 265 -8.82 3.58 6.83
N GLN A 266 -8.61 4.09 8.03
CA GLN A 266 -8.99 5.47 8.40
C GLN A 266 -8.39 6.55 7.48
N PHE A 267 -7.26 6.28 6.82
CA PHE A 267 -6.61 7.22 5.89
C PHE A 267 -7.08 7.03 4.44
N LEU A 268 -7.82 5.97 4.17
CA LEU A 268 -8.37 5.59 2.86
C LEU A 268 -9.89 5.77 2.81
N CYS A 269 -10.60 5.49 3.92
CA CYS A 269 -12.06 5.50 3.99
C CYS A 269 -12.61 6.46 5.05
N GLY A 270 -11.76 7.03 5.89
CA GLY A 270 -12.19 7.97 6.93
C GLY A 270 -12.71 9.29 6.36
N ALA A 271 -13.45 10.05 7.16
CA ALA A 271 -14.08 11.32 6.76
C ALA A 271 -13.10 12.39 6.24
N GLY A 272 -11.80 12.24 6.51
CA GLY A 272 -10.73 13.12 6.01
C GLY A 272 -10.04 12.62 4.73
N ALA A 273 -10.35 11.40 4.25
CA ALA A 273 -9.75 10.88 3.03
C ALA A 273 -10.30 11.63 1.80
N GLY A 274 -9.42 12.05 0.91
CA GLY A 274 -9.78 12.79 -0.30
C GLY A 274 -10.23 14.24 -0.08
N THR A 275 -10.21 14.75 1.16
CA THR A 275 -10.65 16.13 1.47
C THR A 275 -9.49 17.11 1.63
N GLU A 276 -8.25 16.64 1.49
CA GLU A 276 -7.05 17.47 1.57
C GLU A 276 -6.97 18.44 0.37
N ALA A 277 -6.53 19.66 0.60
CA ALA A 277 -6.36 20.66 -0.47
C ALA A 277 -5.36 20.24 -1.58
N THR A 278 -4.62 19.14 -1.36
CA THR A 278 -3.70 18.54 -2.33
C THR A 278 -4.33 17.46 -3.19
N VAL A 279 -5.63 17.19 -3.01
CA VAL A 279 -6.42 16.19 -3.77
C VAL A 279 -7.55 16.90 -4.49
N ASP A 280 -7.67 16.68 -5.80
CA ASP A 280 -8.73 17.25 -6.65
C ASP A 280 -9.91 16.28 -6.83
N ASP A 281 -9.62 15.00 -7.09
CA ASP A 281 -10.64 13.94 -7.22
C ASP A 281 -10.24 12.72 -6.40
N TYR A 282 -11.22 12.15 -5.70
CA TYR A 282 -11.05 10.97 -4.87
C TYR A 282 -12.18 9.98 -5.09
N ARG A 283 -11.84 8.75 -5.46
CA ARG A 283 -12.80 7.66 -5.69
C ARG A 283 -12.29 6.39 -5.01
N THR A 284 -13.15 5.67 -4.34
CA THR A 284 -12.77 4.46 -3.60
C THR A 284 -13.93 3.47 -3.52
N THR A 285 -13.63 2.20 -3.30
CA THR A 285 -14.61 1.12 -3.06
C THR A 285 -14.98 0.96 -1.59
N CYS A 286 -14.62 1.90 -0.73
CA CYS A 286 -14.88 1.83 0.72
C CYS A 286 -16.31 1.40 1.09
N PRO A 287 -16.46 0.59 2.18
CA PRO A 287 -15.41 0.09 3.08
C PRO A 287 -14.54 -0.96 2.39
N LEU A 288 -13.24 -0.96 2.70
CA LEU A 288 -12.29 -1.92 2.13
C LEU A 288 -12.41 -3.28 2.83
N THR A 289 -12.15 -4.34 2.08
CA THR A 289 -12.18 -5.73 2.58
C THR A 289 -10.84 -6.41 2.29
N ASN A 290 -10.18 -6.95 3.33
CA ASN A 290 -8.89 -7.63 3.27
C ASN A 290 -9.04 -9.14 3.15
#